data_a48462f4391c9102e1bd92046d19a291
#
_entry.id   a48462f4391c9102e1bd92046d19a291
#
_cell.length_a   1.000
_cell.length_b   1.000
_cell.length_c   1.000
_cell.angle_alpha   90.00
_cell.angle_beta   90.00
_cell.angle_gamma   90.00
#
_symmetry.space_group_name_H-M   'P 1'
#
loop_
_entity.id
_entity.type
_entity.pdbx_description
1 polymer ?
#
loop_
_entity_poly.entity_id
_entity_poly.type
_entity_poly.pdbx_seq_one_letter_code
_entity_poly.pdbx_strand_id
1 'polypeptide(L)'
;MERLLLLDAKDYDEDMDEFVRIAVRGIVFISNRLLLIEDNKGEVKLPGGGQDEGESDSDTLIREIREDTGYSVIPDTIRPFGYIEEKRRDFKSYHEGRIFHQISRLYFCEVSDERGETQLSEQEKQYGMRTALYTLDEAIAKNRAMLDNVGELAWNQREYRTLLLIKEHIENGGVS
;
A
#
# COMPACT_ATOMS: atom_id res chain seq x y z
N MET A 1 0.91 11.92 -12.61
CA MET A 1 1.20 10.53 -12.17
C MET A 1 0.41 9.59 -13.06
N GLU A 2 1.03 8.52 -13.56
CA GLU A 2 0.42 7.54 -14.47
C GLU A 2 -0.39 6.49 -13.70
N ARG A 3 -1.52 6.03 -14.28
CA ARG A 3 -2.26 4.90 -13.74
C ARG A 3 -1.61 3.58 -14.18
N LEU A 4 -1.05 2.85 -13.22
CA LEU A 4 -0.38 1.57 -13.47
C LEU A 4 -1.36 0.39 -13.57
N LEU A 5 -2.47 0.46 -12.84
CA LEU A 5 -3.44 -0.63 -12.76
C LEU A 5 -4.83 -0.10 -12.42
N LEU A 6 -5.85 -0.70 -13.03
CA LEU A 6 -7.25 -0.57 -12.63
C LEU A 6 -7.77 -1.95 -12.18
N LEU A 7 -8.23 -2.03 -10.95
CA LEU A 7 -8.95 -3.17 -10.39
C LEU A 7 -10.42 -2.77 -10.22
N ASP A 8 -11.23 -3.09 -11.21
CA ASP A 8 -12.65 -2.76 -11.23
C ASP A 8 -13.47 -4.06 -11.15
N ALA A 9 -14.10 -4.29 -10.00
CA ALA A 9 -14.90 -5.48 -9.77
C ALA A 9 -16.22 -5.47 -10.57
N LYS A 10 -16.72 -4.30 -10.97
CA LYS A 10 -18.01 -4.11 -11.67
C LYS A 10 -19.18 -4.80 -10.98
N ASP A 11 -19.16 -4.84 -9.65
CA ASP A 11 -20.15 -5.45 -8.78
C ASP A 11 -21.11 -4.42 -8.16
N TYR A 12 -21.17 -3.23 -8.74
CA TYR A 12 -21.97 -2.08 -8.32
C TYR A 12 -22.81 -1.53 -9.46
N ASP A 13 -23.87 -0.80 -9.13
CA ASP A 13 -24.68 -0.08 -10.10
C ASP A 13 -24.07 1.31 -10.36
N GLU A 14 -24.06 1.76 -11.61
CA GLU A 14 -23.39 3.03 -12.02
C GLU A 14 -24.03 4.30 -11.42
N ASP A 15 -25.25 4.21 -10.89
CA ASP A 15 -25.97 5.28 -10.22
C ASP A 15 -25.72 5.36 -8.70
N MET A 16 -24.91 4.44 -8.15
CA MET A 16 -24.52 4.50 -6.75
C MET A 16 -23.55 5.65 -6.47
N ASP A 17 -23.68 6.28 -5.31
CA ASP A 17 -22.72 7.27 -4.84
C ASP A 17 -21.32 6.66 -4.67
N GLU A 18 -20.29 7.39 -5.07
CA GLU A 18 -18.90 7.00 -4.83
C GLU A 18 -18.37 7.53 -3.49
N PHE A 19 -17.69 6.68 -2.74
CA PHE A 19 -16.80 7.07 -1.66
C PHE A 19 -15.35 6.97 -2.16
N VAL A 20 -14.76 8.13 -2.45
CA VAL A 20 -13.37 8.20 -2.94
C VAL A 20 -12.41 8.29 -1.76
N ARG A 21 -11.45 7.36 -1.71
CA ARG A 21 -10.36 7.33 -0.74
C ARG A 21 -9.02 7.48 -1.44
N ILE A 22 -8.28 8.53 -1.09
CA ILE A 22 -6.88 8.66 -1.49
C ILE A 22 -6.01 7.97 -0.44
N ALA A 23 -5.08 7.14 -0.89
CA ALA A 23 -4.06 6.53 -0.05
C ALA A 23 -2.69 6.78 -0.67
N VAL A 24 -1.67 6.97 0.18
CA VAL A 24 -0.28 7.17 -0.24
C VAL A 24 0.57 6.04 0.33
N ARG A 25 1.40 5.41 -0.52
CA ARG A 25 2.22 4.24 -0.17
C ARG A 25 3.67 4.45 -0.55
N GLY A 26 4.57 4.03 0.34
CA GLY A 26 6.01 4.10 0.14
C GLY A 26 6.63 2.80 -0.35
N ILE A 27 7.46 2.91 -1.39
CA ILE A 27 8.33 1.84 -1.88
C ILE A 27 9.73 2.16 -1.37
N VAL A 28 10.16 1.47 -0.32
CA VAL A 28 11.42 1.73 0.39
C VAL A 28 12.27 0.48 0.38
N PHE A 29 13.48 0.58 -0.13
CA PHE A 29 14.46 -0.50 -0.06
C PHE A 29 15.54 -0.20 0.99
N ILE A 30 15.76 -1.15 1.90
CA ILE A 30 16.83 -1.13 2.89
C ILE A 30 17.72 -2.36 2.65
N SER A 31 18.97 -2.15 2.30
CA SER A 31 19.93 -3.23 1.99
C SER A 31 19.35 -4.28 1.02
N ASN A 32 18.77 -3.81 -0.07
CA ASN A 32 18.13 -4.63 -1.13
C ASN A 32 16.91 -5.46 -0.68
N ARG A 33 16.30 -5.08 0.46
CA ARG A 33 15.05 -5.65 0.95
C ARG A 33 13.97 -4.57 1.01
N LEU A 34 12.77 -4.92 0.58
CA LEU A 34 11.61 -4.04 0.61
C LEU A 34 11.09 -3.92 2.05
N LEU A 35 10.89 -2.69 2.50
CA LEU A 35 10.26 -2.37 3.79
C LEU A 35 8.74 -2.57 3.66
N LEU A 36 8.19 -3.42 4.49
CA LEU A 36 6.78 -3.83 4.43
C LEU A 36 6.17 -3.87 5.82
N ILE A 37 4.85 -3.86 5.86
CA ILE A 37 4.04 -4.18 7.04
C ILE A 37 3.47 -5.58 6.84
N GLU A 38 3.69 -6.45 7.81
CA GLU A 38 3.17 -7.82 7.83
C GLU A 38 2.12 -7.95 8.93
N ASP A 39 1.01 -8.60 8.62
CA ASP A 39 -0.04 -8.93 9.59
C ASP A 39 0.15 -10.32 10.22
N ASN A 40 -0.71 -10.68 11.18
CA ASN A 40 -0.66 -11.98 11.86
C ASN A 40 -1.05 -13.18 10.98
N LYS A 41 -1.53 -12.96 9.76
CA LYS A 41 -1.84 -13.99 8.76
C LYS A 41 -0.68 -14.21 7.78
N GLY A 42 0.33 -13.34 7.83
CA GLY A 42 1.49 -13.40 6.95
C GLY A 42 1.33 -12.64 5.64
N GLU A 43 0.28 -11.85 5.48
CA GLU A 43 0.14 -10.92 4.37
C GLU A 43 1.07 -9.74 4.54
N VAL A 44 1.63 -9.26 3.44
CA VAL A 44 2.51 -8.10 3.43
C VAL A 44 1.95 -6.99 2.54
N LYS A 45 2.09 -5.75 3.01
CA LYS A 45 1.69 -4.54 2.28
C LYS A 45 2.76 -3.47 2.36
N LEU A 46 2.78 -2.56 1.38
CA LEU A 46 3.60 -1.35 1.47
C LEU A 46 3.17 -0.48 2.65
N PRO A 47 4.12 0.14 3.39
CA PRO A 47 3.80 1.10 4.43
C PRO A 47 3.09 2.32 3.84
N GLY A 48 2.16 2.89 4.60
CA GLY A 48 1.37 4.03 4.20
C GLY A 48 -0.12 3.84 4.41
N GLY A 49 -0.89 4.91 4.26
CA GLY A 49 -2.31 4.94 4.59
C GLY A 49 -3.10 6.02 3.90
N GLY A 50 -4.22 6.38 4.50
CA GLY A 50 -5.13 7.40 4.00
C GLY A 50 -4.55 8.80 4.11
N GLN A 51 -4.83 9.62 3.10
CA GLN A 51 -4.50 11.02 3.11
C GLN A 51 -5.52 11.78 3.97
N ASP A 52 -5.06 12.54 4.93
CA ASP A 52 -5.90 13.41 5.75
C ASP A 52 -6.23 14.72 5.01
N GLU A 53 -7.31 15.38 5.43
CA GLU A 53 -7.72 16.64 4.83
C GLU A 53 -6.62 17.71 4.97
N GLY A 54 -6.22 18.29 3.84
CA GLY A 54 -5.20 19.31 3.78
C GLY A 54 -3.76 18.81 3.68
N GLU A 55 -3.52 17.49 3.80
CA GLU A 55 -2.19 16.93 3.58
C GLU A 55 -1.83 16.89 2.09
N SER A 56 -0.55 17.15 1.80
CA SER A 56 0.03 16.75 0.51
C SER A 56 0.37 15.24 0.52
N ASP A 57 0.62 14.68 -0.66
CA ASP A 57 1.09 13.28 -0.77
C ASP A 57 2.39 13.05 0.01
N SER A 58 3.30 14.05 0.00
CA SER A 58 4.56 13.97 0.76
C SER A 58 4.34 13.99 2.26
N ASP A 59 3.41 14.83 2.76
CA ASP A 59 3.10 14.88 4.19
C ASP A 59 2.51 13.56 4.66
N THR A 60 1.54 13.03 3.90
CA THR A 60 0.94 11.72 4.18
C THR A 60 1.99 10.61 4.19
N LEU A 61 2.87 10.58 3.17
CA LEU A 61 3.91 9.56 3.05
C LEU A 61 4.87 9.59 4.25
N ILE A 62 5.33 10.77 4.64
CA ILE A 62 6.26 10.96 5.77
C ILE A 62 5.59 10.53 7.08
N ARG A 63 4.36 10.96 7.33
CA ARG A 63 3.61 10.60 8.53
C ARG A 63 3.38 9.10 8.62
N GLU A 64 2.79 8.51 7.59
CA GLU A 64 2.39 7.10 7.58
C GLU A 64 3.59 6.15 7.68
N ILE A 65 4.69 6.39 6.93
CA ILE A 65 5.89 5.55 7.05
C ILE A 65 6.46 5.60 8.46
N ARG A 66 6.45 6.78 9.09
CA ARG A 66 6.92 6.92 10.47
C ARG A 66 6.03 6.17 11.46
N GLU A 67 4.71 6.30 11.34
CA GLU A 67 3.73 5.62 12.20
C GLU A 67 3.80 4.10 12.07
N ASP A 68 3.81 3.61 10.83
CA ASP A 68 3.82 2.19 10.50
C ASP A 68 5.14 1.49 10.85
N THR A 69 6.26 2.16 10.62
CA THR A 69 7.57 1.50 10.61
C THR A 69 8.58 2.04 11.63
N GLY A 70 8.35 3.24 12.13
CA GLY A 70 9.30 3.99 12.95
C GLY A 70 10.45 4.66 12.18
N TYR A 71 10.58 4.44 10.88
CA TYR A 71 11.58 5.11 10.04
C TYR A 71 11.13 6.51 9.64
N SER A 72 12.09 7.41 9.42
CA SER A 72 11.84 8.76 8.91
C SER A 72 12.23 8.84 7.43
N VAL A 73 11.28 9.25 6.59
CA VAL A 73 11.50 9.48 5.16
C VAL A 73 12.47 10.66 4.97
N ILE A 74 13.39 10.54 3.99
CA ILE A 74 14.24 11.64 3.53
C ILE A 74 13.47 12.38 2.43
N PRO A 75 12.92 13.59 2.68
CA PRO A 75 11.94 14.23 1.78
C PRO A 75 12.43 14.44 0.35
N ASP A 76 13.69 14.80 0.17
CA ASP A 76 14.28 15.08 -1.15
C ASP A 76 14.44 13.83 -2.04
N THR A 77 14.20 12.64 -1.49
CA THR A 77 14.26 11.36 -2.22
C THR A 77 12.91 10.90 -2.73
N ILE A 78 11.81 11.58 -2.38
CA ILE A 78 10.45 11.19 -2.77
C ILE A 78 10.29 11.35 -4.29
N ARG A 79 10.01 10.23 -4.98
CA ARG A 79 9.80 10.18 -6.43
C ARG A 79 8.53 9.43 -6.77
N PRO A 80 7.65 9.98 -7.60
CA PRO A 80 6.41 9.31 -7.99
C PRO A 80 6.71 8.05 -8.83
N PHE A 81 6.03 6.96 -8.52
CA PHE A 81 6.04 5.76 -9.35
C PHE A 81 4.79 5.67 -10.22
N GLY A 82 3.62 5.84 -9.64
CA GLY A 82 2.35 5.78 -10.32
C GLY A 82 1.21 5.58 -9.33
N TYR A 83 0.01 5.27 -9.83
CA TYR A 83 -1.09 4.94 -8.93
C TYR A 83 -1.87 3.72 -9.39
N ILE A 84 -2.51 3.07 -8.42
CA ILE A 84 -3.43 1.96 -8.61
C ILE A 84 -4.82 2.45 -8.22
N GLU A 85 -5.79 2.16 -9.09
CA GLU A 85 -7.19 2.47 -8.88
C GLU A 85 -7.96 1.19 -8.61
N GLU A 86 -8.78 1.20 -7.55
CA GLU A 86 -9.63 0.08 -7.15
C GLU A 86 -11.07 0.56 -7.03
N LYS A 87 -11.99 -0.11 -7.72
CA LYS A 87 -13.43 0.14 -7.62
C LYS A 87 -14.18 -1.16 -7.32
N ARG A 88 -15.07 -1.11 -6.34
CA ARG A 88 -15.96 -2.22 -5.98
C ARG A 88 -17.13 -1.73 -5.16
N ARG A 89 -18.17 -2.52 -5.07
CA ARG A 89 -19.23 -2.27 -4.10
C ARG A 89 -18.70 -2.43 -2.68
N ASP A 90 -19.06 -1.49 -1.79
CA ASP A 90 -18.69 -1.59 -0.39
C ASP A 90 -19.78 -2.26 0.42
N PHE A 91 -19.50 -3.45 0.97
CA PHE A 91 -20.46 -4.26 1.71
C PHE A 91 -20.24 -4.26 3.23
N LYS A 92 -19.11 -3.73 3.71
CA LYS A 92 -18.64 -4.00 5.09
C LYS A 92 -18.13 -2.79 5.85
N SER A 93 -18.21 -1.60 5.28
CA SER A 93 -17.70 -0.40 5.94
C SER A 93 -18.82 0.57 6.29
N TYR A 94 -18.46 1.71 6.87
CA TYR A 94 -19.37 2.84 7.13
C TYR A 94 -20.00 3.44 5.86
N HIS A 95 -19.63 2.92 4.69
CA HIS A 95 -20.07 3.38 3.37
C HIS A 95 -20.88 2.31 2.64
N GLU A 96 -21.49 1.37 3.38
CA GLU A 96 -22.33 0.32 2.83
C GLU A 96 -23.36 0.87 1.83
N GLY A 97 -23.44 0.23 0.66
CA GLY A 97 -24.32 0.67 -0.43
C GLY A 97 -23.74 1.75 -1.32
N ARG A 98 -22.45 2.11 -1.17
CA ARG A 98 -21.71 2.99 -2.08
C ARG A 98 -20.68 2.22 -2.89
N ILE A 99 -20.15 2.87 -3.90
CA ILE A 99 -18.96 2.41 -4.61
C ILE A 99 -17.74 2.82 -3.76
N PHE A 100 -16.98 1.84 -3.28
CA PHE A 100 -15.65 2.11 -2.74
C PHE A 100 -14.69 2.33 -3.89
N HIS A 101 -14.15 3.55 -4.00
CA HIS A 101 -13.21 3.96 -5.01
C HIS A 101 -11.90 4.39 -4.34
N GLN A 102 -10.88 3.53 -4.36
CA GLN A 102 -9.57 3.85 -3.80
C GLN A 102 -8.56 4.18 -4.88
N ILE A 103 -7.83 5.27 -4.69
CA ILE A 103 -6.68 5.68 -5.49
C ILE A 103 -5.45 5.56 -4.60
N SER A 104 -4.62 4.54 -4.82
CA SER A 104 -3.38 4.31 -4.11
C SER A 104 -2.21 4.89 -4.89
N ARG A 105 -1.68 6.03 -4.44
CA ARG A 105 -0.52 6.71 -5.03
C ARG A 105 0.77 6.13 -4.46
N LEU A 106 1.68 5.73 -5.34
CA LEU A 106 2.90 5.00 -4.99
C LEU A 106 4.12 5.87 -5.22
N TYR A 107 5.02 5.90 -4.25
CA TYR A 107 6.24 6.70 -4.28
C TYR A 107 7.44 5.87 -3.87
N PHE A 108 8.52 5.93 -4.64
CA PHE A 108 9.84 5.54 -4.14
C PHE A 108 10.35 6.62 -3.19
N CYS A 109 10.95 6.19 -2.09
CA CYS A 109 11.65 7.09 -1.18
C CYS A 109 12.71 6.34 -0.36
N GLU A 110 13.67 7.08 0.17
CA GLU A 110 14.67 6.59 1.11
C GLU A 110 14.29 6.98 2.54
N VAL A 111 14.79 6.23 3.50
CA VAL A 111 14.58 6.48 4.92
C VAL A 111 15.91 6.62 5.65
N SER A 112 15.90 7.32 6.79
CA SER A 112 17.07 7.43 7.65
C SER A 112 17.44 6.08 8.27
N ASP A 113 18.71 5.91 8.63
CA ASP A 113 19.20 4.69 9.32
C ASP A 113 18.62 4.53 10.72
N GLU A 114 18.21 5.62 11.35
CA GLU A 114 17.63 5.62 12.70
C GLU A 114 16.16 5.22 12.64
N ARG A 115 15.80 4.22 13.45
CA ARG A 115 14.45 3.76 13.61
C ARG A 115 13.92 4.12 15.00
N GLY A 116 12.80 4.87 15.03
CA GLY A 116 12.04 5.16 16.24
C GLY A 116 10.98 4.09 16.56
N GLU A 117 10.10 4.42 17.49
CA GLU A 117 8.94 3.60 17.82
C GLU A 117 7.83 3.75 16.77
N THR A 118 7.09 2.67 16.54
CA THR A 118 5.88 2.67 15.70
C THR A 118 4.69 3.24 16.48
N GLN A 119 3.75 3.85 15.75
CA GLN A 119 2.53 4.43 16.32
C GLN A 119 1.28 3.78 15.73
N LEU A 120 1.21 2.44 15.84
CA LEU A 120 0.12 1.66 15.30
C LEU A 120 -1.20 1.98 16.04
N SER A 121 -2.29 2.11 15.29
CA SER A 121 -3.64 2.19 15.81
C SER A 121 -4.03 0.90 16.56
N GLU A 122 -5.07 0.96 17.40
CA GLU A 122 -5.56 -0.22 18.13
C GLU A 122 -6.01 -1.34 17.16
N GLN A 123 -6.55 -0.99 15.99
CA GLN A 123 -6.95 -1.97 14.99
C GLN A 123 -5.73 -2.67 14.37
N GLU A 124 -4.66 -1.94 14.06
CA GLU A 124 -3.42 -2.49 13.53
C GLU A 124 -2.72 -3.39 14.55
N LYS A 125 -2.72 -3.02 15.81
CA LYS A 125 -2.24 -3.88 16.91
C LYS A 125 -3.04 -5.17 17.01
N GLN A 126 -4.37 -5.12 16.87
CA GLN A 126 -5.23 -6.32 16.87
C GLN A 126 -4.96 -7.24 15.68
N TYR A 127 -4.62 -6.69 14.51
CA TYR A 127 -4.18 -7.45 13.35
C TYR A 127 -2.73 -7.95 13.46
N GLY A 128 -2.03 -7.62 14.55
CA GLY A 128 -0.64 -8.02 14.78
C GLY A 128 0.32 -7.44 13.76
N MET A 129 0.01 -6.24 13.25
CA MET A 129 0.84 -5.58 12.25
C MET A 129 2.22 -5.28 12.80
N ARG A 130 3.24 -5.58 12.01
CA ARG A 130 4.64 -5.34 12.34
C ARG A 130 5.45 -4.98 11.11
N THR A 131 6.51 -4.24 11.31
CA THR A 131 7.49 -3.95 10.26
C THR A 131 8.24 -5.22 9.87
N ALA A 132 8.41 -5.46 8.58
CA ALA A 132 9.13 -6.59 8.02
C ALA A 132 10.03 -6.15 6.85
N LEU A 133 11.11 -6.90 6.61
CA LEU A 133 12.03 -6.71 5.50
C LEU A 133 12.13 -8.01 4.71
N TYR A 134 11.66 -8.00 3.48
CA TYR A 134 11.71 -9.14 2.57
C TYR A 134 12.37 -8.76 1.26
N THR A 135 13.02 -9.70 0.59
CA THR A 135 13.31 -9.52 -0.82
C THR A 135 11.99 -9.40 -1.59
N LEU A 136 12.03 -8.77 -2.74
CA LEU A 136 10.82 -8.59 -3.54
C LEU A 136 10.18 -9.93 -3.93
N ASP A 137 11.01 -10.95 -4.23
CA ASP A 137 10.51 -12.29 -4.55
C ASP A 137 9.88 -12.99 -3.35
N GLU A 138 10.44 -12.84 -2.14
CA GLU A 138 9.83 -13.36 -0.91
C GLU A 138 8.46 -12.69 -0.65
N ALA A 139 8.36 -11.37 -0.81
CA ALA A 139 7.12 -10.63 -0.64
C ALA A 139 6.05 -11.05 -1.65
N ILE A 140 6.42 -11.20 -2.92
CA ILE A 140 5.53 -11.70 -3.98
C ILE A 140 5.03 -13.12 -3.63
N ALA A 141 5.91 -14.02 -3.21
CA ALA A 141 5.56 -15.39 -2.87
C ALA A 141 4.59 -15.44 -1.67
N LYS A 142 4.80 -14.61 -0.63
CA LYS A 142 3.90 -14.51 0.53
C LYS A 142 2.50 -14.08 0.11
N ASN A 143 2.38 -12.99 -0.66
CA ASN A 143 1.07 -12.50 -1.09
C ASN A 143 0.41 -13.46 -2.10
N ARG A 144 1.18 -14.16 -2.92
CA ARG A 144 0.65 -15.21 -3.81
C ARG A 144 0.00 -16.35 -3.00
N ALA A 145 0.69 -16.82 -1.96
CA ALA A 145 0.17 -17.87 -1.08
C ALA A 145 -1.13 -17.44 -0.36
N MET A 146 -1.26 -16.15 -0.03
CA MET A 146 -2.50 -15.59 0.54
C MET A 146 -3.66 -15.67 -0.45
N LEU A 147 -3.45 -15.30 -1.73
CA LEU A 147 -4.48 -15.39 -2.75
C LEU A 147 -4.98 -16.83 -2.94
N ASP A 148 -4.08 -17.80 -2.89
CA ASP A 148 -4.43 -19.23 -3.02
C ASP A 148 -5.29 -19.73 -1.84
N ASN A 149 -5.16 -19.13 -0.65
CA ASN A 149 -5.86 -19.55 0.58
C ASN A 149 -7.18 -18.79 0.81
N VAL A 150 -7.27 -17.52 0.48
CA VAL A 150 -8.42 -16.65 0.84
C VAL A 150 -9.26 -16.24 -0.37
N GLY A 151 -8.85 -16.63 -1.56
CA GLY A 151 -9.47 -16.21 -2.82
C GLY A 151 -9.11 -14.77 -3.19
N GLU A 152 -9.69 -14.32 -4.28
CA GLU A 152 -9.37 -13.02 -4.89
C GLU A 152 -10.10 -11.87 -4.19
N LEU A 153 -9.78 -11.61 -2.91
CA LEU A 153 -10.22 -10.37 -2.27
C LEU A 153 -9.48 -9.19 -2.90
N ALA A 154 -10.21 -8.13 -3.23
CA ALA A 154 -9.69 -6.99 -4.02
C ALA A 154 -8.40 -6.38 -3.45
N TRP A 155 -8.29 -6.22 -2.14
CA TRP A 155 -7.12 -5.63 -1.50
C TRP A 155 -5.88 -6.57 -1.50
N ASN A 156 -6.06 -7.89 -1.37
CA ASN A 156 -4.97 -8.87 -1.51
C ASN A 156 -4.43 -8.85 -2.94
N GLN A 157 -5.32 -8.80 -3.93
CA GLN A 157 -4.94 -8.65 -5.33
C GLN A 157 -4.16 -7.37 -5.57
N ARG A 158 -4.62 -6.24 -5.01
CA ARG A 158 -3.92 -4.97 -5.16
C ARG A 158 -2.49 -5.07 -4.65
N GLU A 159 -2.28 -5.56 -3.42
CA GLU A 159 -0.93 -5.68 -2.85
C GLU A 159 -0.04 -6.62 -3.68
N TYR A 160 -0.55 -7.79 -4.07
CA TYR A 160 0.19 -8.73 -4.93
C TYR A 160 0.56 -8.11 -6.29
N ARG A 161 -0.39 -7.48 -6.96
CA ARG A 161 -0.17 -6.85 -8.28
C ARG A 161 0.77 -5.67 -8.18
N THR A 162 0.71 -4.90 -7.10
CA THR A 162 1.65 -3.81 -6.83
C THR A 162 3.09 -4.31 -6.78
N LEU A 163 3.35 -5.40 -6.06
CA LEU A 163 4.69 -5.99 -5.98
C LEU A 163 5.20 -6.48 -7.34
N LEU A 164 4.33 -7.04 -8.19
CA LEU A 164 4.71 -7.44 -9.55
C LEU A 164 5.08 -6.23 -10.42
N LEU A 165 4.33 -5.12 -10.33
CA LEU A 165 4.64 -3.89 -11.06
C LEU A 165 5.98 -3.28 -10.64
N ILE A 166 6.27 -3.30 -9.33
CA ILE A 166 7.58 -2.86 -8.80
C ILE A 166 8.70 -3.74 -9.37
N LYS A 167 8.50 -5.05 -9.40
CA LYS A 167 9.48 -6.00 -9.94
C LYS A 167 9.76 -5.72 -11.42
N GLU A 168 8.72 -5.61 -12.21
CA GLU A 168 8.82 -5.30 -13.65
C GLU A 168 9.56 -3.97 -13.89
N HIS A 169 9.27 -2.94 -13.11
CA HIS A 169 9.95 -1.65 -13.20
C HIS A 169 11.45 -1.77 -12.96
N ILE A 170 11.85 -2.48 -11.91
CA ILE A 170 13.26 -2.67 -11.55
C ILE A 170 13.99 -3.52 -12.61
N GLU A 171 13.38 -4.61 -13.08
CA GLU A 171 13.94 -5.48 -14.13
C GLU A 171 14.12 -4.75 -15.47
N ASN A 172 13.28 -3.76 -15.77
CA ASN A 172 13.39 -2.89 -16.95
C ASN A 172 14.39 -1.72 -16.77
N GLY A 173 15.18 -1.72 -15.69
CA GLY A 173 16.22 -0.71 -15.43
C GLY A 173 15.68 0.57 -14.77
N GLY A 174 14.49 0.53 -14.22
CA GLY A 174 13.98 1.60 -13.38
C GLY A 174 14.78 1.71 -12.08
N VAL A 175 14.92 2.95 -11.59
CA VAL A 175 15.66 3.22 -10.34
C VAL A 175 14.72 2.98 -9.15
N SER A 176 15.16 2.17 -8.20
CA SER A 176 14.51 1.97 -6.90
C SER A 176 14.81 3.12 -5.95
#